data_9134d77800de21c41b4014e18c851ac5
#
_entry.id   9134d77800de21c41b4014e18c851ac5
#
_cell.length_a   1.000
_cell.length_b   1.000
_cell.length_c   1.000
_cell.angle_alpha   90.00
_cell.angle_beta   90.00
_cell.angle_gamma   90.00
#
_symmetry.space_group_name_H-M   'P 1'
#
loop_
_entity.id
_entity.type
_entity.pdbx_description
1 polymer ?
#
loop_
_entity_poly.entity_id
_entity_poly.type
_entity_poly.pdbx_seq_one_letter_code
_entity_poly.pdbx_strand_id
1 'polypeptide(L)'
;MFNRRNLLKTSALTLVTPAWAKGAESPLPKLGSTLRLPDVKLLNGEVWTPQKQPLRALVVYWWASWCPFCAVQSPHIEALWRTQKANGLQVLALSIDKQESNASGYMLSKGYSFPAGMVTPEVAKMLPKPKGLPVVVVLKIDKLKPREGKVVFAEGGEMFPEDIEGLKKYI
;
A
#
# COMPACT_ATOMS: atom_id res chain seq x y z
N MET A 1 1.36 -63.98 43.04
CA MET A 1 1.02 -62.55 43.20
C MET A 1 1.73 -61.76 42.09
N PHE A 2 1.00 -61.42 41.03
CA PHE A 2 1.51 -60.67 39.88
C PHE A 2 1.04 -59.25 39.97
N ASN A 3 1.97 -58.32 40.14
CA ASN A 3 1.72 -56.88 40.21
C ASN A 3 1.94 -56.24 38.81
N ARG A 4 0.88 -55.99 38.09
CA ARG A 4 0.91 -55.32 36.77
C ARG A 4 0.71 -53.82 37.00
N ARG A 5 1.80 -53.04 37.01
CA ARG A 5 1.74 -51.61 36.90
C ARG A 5 1.82 -51.22 35.40
N ASN A 6 0.65 -50.95 34.81
CA ASN A 6 0.57 -50.37 33.48
C ASN A 6 1.03 -48.91 33.54
N LEU A 7 2.16 -48.64 32.90
CA LEU A 7 2.62 -47.29 32.60
C LEU A 7 1.90 -46.81 31.34
N LEU A 8 0.84 -46.00 31.51
CA LEU A 8 0.25 -45.26 30.40
C LEU A 8 1.20 -44.12 29.99
N LYS A 9 1.94 -44.30 28.91
CA LYS A 9 2.69 -43.24 28.25
C LYS A 9 1.69 -42.39 27.47
N THR A 10 1.24 -41.26 28.04
CA THR A 10 0.49 -40.23 27.31
C THR A 10 1.45 -39.46 26.42
N SER A 11 1.44 -39.79 25.12
CA SER A 11 2.10 -39.01 24.08
C SER A 11 1.29 -37.72 23.90
N ALA A 12 1.83 -36.61 24.40
CA ALA A 12 1.31 -35.30 24.10
C ALA A 12 1.61 -34.95 22.63
N LEU A 13 0.58 -35.05 21.80
CA LEU A 13 0.64 -34.60 20.41
C LEU A 13 0.60 -33.09 20.41
N THR A 14 1.74 -32.43 20.33
CA THR A 14 1.83 -30.98 20.17
C THR A 14 1.38 -30.64 18.73
N LEU A 15 0.14 -30.16 18.62
CA LEU A 15 -0.36 -29.55 17.39
C LEU A 15 0.42 -28.25 17.14
N VAL A 16 1.43 -28.34 16.29
CA VAL A 16 2.08 -27.14 15.72
C VAL A 16 1.08 -26.56 14.71
N THR A 17 0.26 -25.61 15.15
CA THR A 17 -0.53 -24.81 14.25
C THR A 17 0.42 -23.93 13.43
N PRO A 18 0.42 -24.03 12.08
CA PRO A 18 1.19 -23.08 11.28
C PRO A 18 0.61 -21.70 11.54
N ALA A 19 1.39 -20.80 12.08
CA ALA A 19 1.08 -19.39 12.19
C ALA A 19 1.02 -18.84 10.75
N TRP A 20 -0.13 -18.93 10.12
CA TRP A 20 -0.44 -18.13 8.94
C TRP A 20 -0.35 -16.70 9.40
N ALA A 21 0.72 -16.04 9.03
CA ALA A 21 0.93 -14.65 9.27
C ALA A 21 -0.25 -13.89 8.62
N LYS A 22 -1.28 -13.60 9.42
CA LYS A 22 -2.20 -12.51 9.09
C LYS A 22 -1.30 -11.32 8.85
N GLY A 23 -1.27 -10.81 7.62
CA GLY A 23 -0.47 -9.64 7.28
C GLY A 23 -0.77 -8.58 8.35
N ALA A 24 0.18 -8.36 9.26
CA ALA A 24 -0.02 -7.46 10.37
C ALA A 24 -0.23 -6.06 9.79
N GLU A 25 -1.43 -5.52 9.97
CA GLU A 25 -1.69 -4.13 9.62
C GLU A 25 -0.73 -3.25 10.42
N SER A 26 0.06 -2.47 9.71
CA SER A 26 1.04 -1.57 10.31
C SER A 26 0.39 -0.28 10.78
N PRO A 27 0.90 0.38 11.81
CA PRO A 27 0.52 1.76 12.10
C PRO A 27 0.92 2.68 10.93
N LEU A 28 0.32 3.88 10.89
CA LEU A 28 0.77 4.90 9.94
C LEU A 28 2.27 5.15 10.11
N PRO A 29 3.03 5.33 9.02
CA PRO A 29 4.45 5.63 9.12
C PRO A 29 4.67 6.99 9.79
N LYS A 30 5.71 7.07 10.63
CA LYS A 30 6.03 8.29 11.37
C LYS A 30 6.53 9.37 10.41
N LEU A 31 6.07 10.61 10.61
CA LEU A 31 6.61 11.78 9.90
C LEU A 31 8.12 11.87 10.10
N GLY A 32 8.83 12.16 9.01
CA GLY A 32 10.29 12.21 8.98
C GLY A 32 11.00 10.87 8.84
N SER A 33 10.31 9.72 8.98
CA SER A 33 10.90 8.42 8.68
C SER A 33 11.14 8.23 7.18
N THR A 34 12.02 7.31 6.83
CA THR A 34 12.33 6.98 5.43
C THR A 34 11.74 5.63 5.06
N LEU A 35 11.03 5.57 3.94
CA LEU A 35 10.55 4.34 3.34
C LEU A 35 11.36 4.03 2.07
N ARG A 36 11.56 2.73 1.80
CA ARG A 36 12.18 2.27 0.55
C ARG A 36 11.10 2.04 -0.49
N LEU A 37 11.42 2.37 -1.74
CA LEU A 37 10.50 2.24 -2.86
C LEU A 37 10.87 1.01 -3.70
N PRO A 38 9.97 0.01 -3.81
CA PRO A 38 10.14 -1.15 -4.68
C PRO A 38 9.87 -0.79 -6.14
N ASP A 39 10.25 -1.67 -7.05
CA ASP A 39 9.61 -1.75 -8.36
C ASP A 39 8.23 -2.39 -8.17
N VAL A 40 7.22 -1.89 -8.89
CA VAL A 40 5.85 -2.36 -8.77
C VAL A 40 5.30 -2.72 -10.14
N LYS A 41 4.84 -3.97 -10.30
CA LYS A 41 4.06 -4.36 -11.48
C LYS A 41 2.72 -3.64 -11.42
N LEU A 42 2.43 -2.83 -12.42
CA LEU A 42 1.17 -2.09 -12.54
C LEU A 42 0.06 -2.99 -13.12
N LEU A 43 -1.18 -2.60 -12.86
CA LEU A 43 -2.39 -3.28 -13.36
C LEU A 43 -2.51 -3.24 -14.90
N ASN A 44 -1.82 -2.31 -15.57
CA ASN A 44 -1.71 -2.24 -17.03
C ASN A 44 -0.59 -3.11 -17.62
N GLY A 45 0.12 -3.88 -16.79
CA GLY A 45 1.21 -4.77 -17.17
C GLY A 45 2.61 -4.12 -17.21
N GLU A 46 2.70 -2.80 -17.12
CA GLU A 46 3.99 -2.09 -17.03
C GLU A 46 4.66 -2.28 -15.66
N VAL A 47 5.95 -1.95 -15.58
CA VAL A 47 6.68 -1.90 -14.33
C VAL A 47 6.98 -0.45 -13.96
N TRP A 48 6.39 -0.01 -12.86
CA TRP A 48 6.72 1.26 -12.25
C TRP A 48 8.06 1.14 -11.50
N THR A 49 9.01 1.99 -11.85
CA THR A 49 10.34 2.02 -11.26
C THR A 49 10.65 3.44 -10.80
N PRO A 50 11.02 3.66 -9.52
CA PRO A 50 11.24 5.00 -8.97
C PRO A 50 12.22 5.85 -9.79
N GLN A 51 13.31 5.25 -10.27
CA GLN A 51 14.36 5.97 -11.03
C GLN A 51 13.90 6.48 -12.39
N LYS A 52 12.82 5.91 -12.93
CA LYS A 52 12.26 6.30 -14.25
C LYS A 52 11.19 7.38 -14.14
N GLN A 53 10.87 7.82 -12.91
CA GLN A 53 9.81 8.79 -12.69
C GLN A 53 10.39 10.20 -12.42
N PRO A 54 9.71 11.27 -12.86
CA PRO A 54 10.08 12.65 -12.52
C PRO A 54 9.65 12.96 -11.07
N LEU A 55 10.19 12.24 -10.09
CA LEU A 55 9.76 12.29 -8.71
C LEU A 55 10.37 13.48 -7.95
N ARG A 56 9.53 14.36 -7.42
CA ARG A 56 9.80 15.28 -6.31
C ARG A 56 9.06 14.88 -5.06
N ALA A 57 7.78 14.47 -5.26
CA ALA A 57 6.92 13.89 -4.24
C ALA A 57 6.18 12.68 -4.80
N LEU A 58 5.96 11.68 -3.96
CA LEU A 58 5.17 10.50 -4.27
C LEU A 58 4.02 10.37 -3.28
N VAL A 59 2.80 10.33 -3.79
CA VAL A 59 1.61 9.94 -3.04
C VAL A 59 1.49 8.42 -3.15
N VAL A 60 1.65 7.71 -2.04
CA VAL A 60 1.31 6.29 -1.93
C VAL A 60 -0.10 6.20 -1.40
N TYR A 61 -0.99 5.56 -2.15
CA TYR A 61 -2.41 5.47 -1.88
C TYR A 61 -2.84 4.01 -1.75
N TRP A 62 -3.16 3.54 -0.53
CA TRP A 62 -3.72 2.20 -0.32
C TRP A 62 -5.24 2.23 -0.44
N TRP A 63 -5.77 1.33 -1.24
CA TRP A 63 -7.18 1.27 -1.59
C TRP A 63 -7.67 -0.15 -1.91
N ALA A 64 -8.98 -0.30 -2.14
CA ALA A 64 -9.57 -1.51 -2.70
C ALA A 64 -10.83 -1.17 -3.50
N SER A 65 -11.17 -2.00 -4.49
CA SER A 65 -12.35 -1.81 -5.34
C SER A 65 -13.68 -1.88 -4.59
N TRP A 66 -13.72 -2.62 -3.49
CA TRP A 66 -14.87 -2.81 -2.61
C TRP A 66 -14.98 -1.80 -1.46
N CYS A 67 -14.03 -0.88 -1.32
CA CYS A 67 -13.97 0.10 -0.22
C CYS A 67 -14.83 1.33 -0.56
N PRO A 68 -15.93 1.62 0.18
CA PRO A 68 -16.82 2.73 -0.16
C PRO A 68 -16.14 4.10 0.02
N PHE A 69 -15.33 4.30 1.05
CA PHE A 69 -14.58 5.54 1.26
C PHE A 69 -13.48 5.76 0.20
N CYS A 70 -12.89 4.65 -0.29
CA CYS A 70 -11.97 4.73 -1.43
C CYS A 70 -12.70 5.17 -2.71
N ALA A 71 -13.95 4.74 -2.89
CA ALA A 71 -14.76 5.16 -4.05
C ALA A 71 -15.03 6.67 -4.06
N VAL A 72 -15.20 7.28 -2.89
CA VAL A 72 -15.36 8.75 -2.74
C VAL A 72 -14.02 9.45 -2.98
N GLN A 73 -12.93 8.94 -2.46
CA GLN A 73 -11.61 9.60 -2.49
C GLN A 73 -10.90 9.46 -3.85
N SER A 74 -11.03 8.33 -4.54
CA SER A 74 -10.27 8.04 -5.76
C SER A 74 -10.44 9.06 -6.90
N PRO A 75 -11.61 9.68 -7.15
CA PRO A 75 -11.74 10.76 -8.12
C PRO A 75 -10.83 11.95 -7.84
N HIS A 76 -10.64 12.31 -6.57
CA HIS A 76 -9.79 13.42 -6.14
C HIS A 76 -8.30 13.07 -6.27
N ILE A 77 -7.92 11.81 -6.01
CA ILE A 77 -6.56 11.30 -6.30
C ILE A 77 -6.27 11.33 -7.80
N GLU A 78 -7.24 10.96 -8.65
CA GLU A 78 -7.10 11.06 -10.10
C GLU A 78 -6.91 12.51 -10.55
N ALA A 79 -7.71 13.43 -10.04
CA ALA A 79 -7.61 14.86 -10.37
C ALA A 79 -6.24 15.43 -9.94
N LEU A 80 -5.78 15.11 -8.72
CA LEU A 80 -4.46 15.50 -8.23
C LEU A 80 -3.35 14.98 -9.14
N TRP A 81 -3.38 13.70 -9.50
CA TRP A 81 -2.36 13.10 -10.37
C TRP A 81 -2.35 13.74 -11.75
N ARG A 82 -3.51 13.87 -12.40
CA ARG A 82 -3.60 14.48 -13.74
C ARG A 82 -3.04 15.89 -13.79
N THR A 83 -3.31 16.68 -12.76
CA THR A 83 -2.90 18.10 -12.72
C THR A 83 -1.45 18.27 -12.28
N GLN A 84 -0.88 17.37 -11.46
CA GLN A 84 0.42 17.57 -10.83
C GLN A 84 1.54 16.64 -11.33
N LYS A 85 1.23 15.61 -12.13
CA LYS A 85 2.27 14.67 -12.61
C LYS A 85 3.41 15.33 -13.39
N ALA A 86 3.12 16.35 -14.18
CA ALA A 86 4.13 17.11 -14.90
C ALA A 86 5.00 17.99 -13.98
N ASN A 87 4.49 18.36 -12.81
CA ASN A 87 5.16 19.19 -11.81
C ASN A 87 6.05 18.35 -10.86
N GLY A 88 6.03 17.02 -10.99
CA GLY A 88 6.86 16.10 -10.19
C GLY A 88 6.17 15.48 -8.98
N LEU A 89 4.83 15.65 -8.82
CA LEU A 89 4.07 14.84 -7.89
C LEU A 89 3.53 13.62 -8.64
N GLN A 90 3.96 12.44 -8.23
CA GLN A 90 3.47 11.19 -8.77
C GLN A 90 2.54 10.50 -7.77
N VAL A 91 1.70 9.62 -8.28
CA VAL A 91 0.84 8.74 -7.47
C VAL A 91 1.28 7.29 -7.74
N LEU A 92 1.34 6.49 -6.70
CA LEU A 92 1.41 5.04 -6.76
C LEU A 92 0.30 4.47 -5.89
N ALA A 93 -0.77 4.01 -6.52
CA ALA A 93 -1.88 3.40 -5.83
C ALA A 93 -1.64 1.90 -5.65
N LEU A 94 -1.85 1.40 -4.43
CA LEU A 94 -1.60 0.03 -4.04
C LEU A 94 -2.91 -0.64 -3.61
N SER A 95 -3.43 -1.53 -4.46
CA SER A 95 -4.67 -2.26 -4.17
C SER A 95 -4.40 -3.44 -3.24
N ILE A 96 -5.33 -3.65 -2.29
CA ILE A 96 -5.39 -4.83 -1.43
C ILE A 96 -6.49 -5.82 -1.84
N ASP A 97 -7.04 -5.68 -3.03
CA ASP A 97 -7.97 -6.65 -3.57
C ASP A 97 -7.34 -8.06 -3.57
N LYS A 98 -8.16 -9.07 -3.40
CA LYS A 98 -7.70 -10.48 -3.48
C LYS A 98 -7.31 -10.88 -4.89
N GLN A 99 -7.93 -10.27 -5.91
CA GLN A 99 -7.73 -10.58 -7.32
C GLN A 99 -7.37 -9.28 -8.07
N GLU A 100 -6.30 -9.34 -8.87
CA GLU A 100 -5.85 -8.24 -9.72
C GLU A 100 -6.96 -7.77 -10.68
N SER A 101 -7.80 -8.71 -11.18
CA SER A 101 -8.92 -8.42 -12.06
C SER A 101 -9.98 -7.50 -11.45
N ASN A 102 -10.20 -7.57 -10.12
CA ASN A 102 -11.15 -6.68 -9.45
C ASN A 102 -10.62 -5.24 -9.43
N ALA A 103 -9.35 -5.07 -9.09
CA ALA A 103 -8.70 -3.76 -9.09
C ALA A 103 -8.63 -3.16 -10.51
N SER A 104 -8.16 -3.93 -11.50
CA SER A 104 -8.03 -3.44 -12.88
C SER A 104 -9.39 -3.14 -13.52
N GLY A 105 -10.38 -4.01 -13.32
CA GLY A 105 -11.76 -3.79 -13.80
C GLY A 105 -12.38 -2.53 -13.18
N TYR A 106 -12.16 -2.30 -11.89
CA TYR A 106 -12.64 -1.09 -11.22
C TYR A 106 -11.98 0.18 -11.80
N MET A 107 -10.64 0.19 -11.93
CA MET A 107 -9.91 1.31 -12.54
C MET A 107 -10.45 1.64 -13.94
N LEU A 108 -10.62 0.61 -14.77
CA LEU A 108 -11.14 0.75 -16.13
C LEU A 108 -12.57 1.32 -16.14
N SER A 109 -13.46 0.78 -15.30
CA SER A 109 -14.88 1.20 -15.23
C SER A 109 -15.04 2.65 -14.76
N LYS A 110 -14.09 3.17 -13.97
CA LYS A 110 -14.07 4.54 -13.47
C LYS A 110 -13.25 5.51 -14.32
N GLY A 111 -12.52 5.01 -15.31
CA GLY A 111 -11.63 5.82 -16.14
C GLY A 111 -10.45 6.41 -15.39
N TYR A 112 -9.98 5.74 -14.32
CA TYR A 112 -8.80 6.17 -13.58
C TYR A 112 -7.53 5.80 -14.33
N SER A 113 -6.56 6.72 -14.31
CA SER A 113 -5.32 6.60 -15.06
C SER A 113 -4.05 6.77 -14.20
N PHE A 114 -4.19 7.05 -12.89
CA PHE A 114 -3.04 7.04 -12.00
C PHE A 114 -2.39 5.65 -11.93
N PRO A 115 -1.04 5.57 -11.80
CA PRO A 115 -0.34 4.29 -11.66
C PRO A 115 -0.85 3.48 -10.48
N ALA A 116 -1.29 2.26 -10.73
CA ALA A 116 -1.82 1.37 -9.71
C ALA A 116 -1.25 -0.05 -9.87
N GLY A 117 -0.93 -0.70 -8.75
CA GLY A 117 -0.48 -2.08 -8.67
C GLY A 117 -1.07 -2.79 -7.45
N MET A 118 -0.73 -4.07 -7.29
CA MET A 118 -1.17 -4.87 -6.15
C MET A 118 -0.18 -4.77 -4.98
N VAL A 119 -0.68 -4.86 -3.75
CA VAL A 119 0.16 -5.11 -2.57
C VAL A 119 0.61 -6.58 -2.59
N THR A 120 1.80 -6.83 -3.15
CA THR A 120 2.44 -8.14 -3.08
C THR A 120 3.26 -8.27 -1.78
N PRO A 121 3.70 -9.48 -1.38
CA PRO A 121 4.60 -9.65 -0.24
C PRO A 121 5.89 -8.83 -0.35
N GLU A 122 6.43 -8.66 -1.55
CA GLU A 122 7.64 -7.87 -1.82
C GLU A 122 7.37 -6.38 -1.63
N VAL A 123 6.24 -5.88 -2.15
CA VAL A 123 5.80 -4.50 -1.96
C VAL A 123 5.56 -4.22 -0.47
N ALA A 124 4.85 -5.13 0.22
CA ALA A 124 4.52 -4.97 1.64
C ALA A 124 5.74 -4.92 2.57
N LYS A 125 6.87 -5.53 2.19
CA LYS A 125 8.13 -5.44 2.96
C LYS A 125 8.71 -4.02 2.96
N MET A 126 8.54 -3.25 1.90
CA MET A 126 9.10 -1.90 1.74
C MET A 126 8.06 -0.81 2.02
N LEU A 127 6.82 -1.07 1.62
CA LEU A 127 5.65 -0.21 1.81
C LEU A 127 4.57 -1.00 2.57
N PRO A 128 4.75 -1.21 3.89
CA PRO A 128 3.78 -1.96 4.69
C PRO A 128 2.44 -1.24 4.70
N LYS A 129 1.36 -2.00 4.41
CA LYS A 129 0.00 -1.45 4.41
C LYS A 129 -0.37 -0.99 5.83
N PRO A 130 -0.74 0.27 6.01
CA PRO A 130 -1.26 0.75 7.28
C PRO A 130 -2.65 0.18 7.59
N LYS A 131 -3.06 0.34 8.85
CA LYS A 131 -4.41 -0.06 9.29
C LYS A 131 -5.49 0.78 8.60
N GLY A 132 -6.59 0.12 8.21
CA GLY A 132 -7.74 0.78 7.57
C GLY A 132 -7.57 1.05 6.07
N LEU A 133 -8.58 1.65 5.48
CA LEU A 133 -8.64 2.16 4.10
C LEU A 133 -9.66 3.30 4.03
N PRO A 134 -9.45 4.29 3.14
CA PRO A 134 -8.22 4.53 2.36
C PRO A 134 -7.07 4.98 3.27
N VAL A 135 -5.83 4.93 2.74
CA VAL A 135 -4.67 5.53 3.41
C VAL A 135 -3.85 6.29 2.38
N VAL A 136 -3.42 7.48 2.74
CA VAL A 136 -2.54 8.33 1.95
C VAL A 136 -1.27 8.63 2.72
N VAL A 137 -0.13 8.38 2.08
CA VAL A 137 1.19 8.76 2.59
C VAL A 137 1.92 9.56 1.51
N VAL A 138 2.46 10.73 1.85
CA VAL A 138 3.28 11.50 0.92
C VAL A 138 4.74 11.38 1.30
N LEU A 139 5.55 11.05 0.31
CA LEU A 139 6.99 10.90 0.42
C LEU A 139 7.68 12.01 -0.37
N LYS A 140 8.57 12.75 0.28
CA LYS A 140 9.51 13.67 -0.40
C LYS A 140 10.68 12.83 -0.91
N ILE A 141 11.01 13.00 -2.19
CA ILE A 141 12.02 12.19 -2.86
C ILE A 141 13.27 13.04 -3.12
N ASP A 142 14.43 12.52 -2.74
CA ASP A 142 15.72 13.06 -3.14
C ASP A 142 16.10 12.49 -4.51
N LYS A 143 16.41 13.36 -5.46
CA LYS A 143 16.82 12.96 -6.82
C LYS A 143 18.08 12.08 -6.83
N LEU A 144 18.96 12.23 -5.83
CA LEU A 144 20.17 11.41 -5.69
C LEU A 144 19.87 10.03 -5.09
N LYS A 145 18.72 9.86 -4.44
CA LYS A 145 18.27 8.62 -3.79
C LYS A 145 16.84 8.28 -4.18
N PRO A 146 16.53 8.07 -5.45
CA PRO A 146 15.15 7.93 -5.93
C PRO A 146 14.42 6.72 -5.38
N ARG A 147 15.12 5.75 -4.76
CA ARG A 147 14.53 4.59 -4.08
C ARG A 147 14.24 4.82 -2.59
N GLU A 148 14.42 6.02 -2.11
CA GLU A 148 14.13 6.39 -0.72
C GLU A 148 13.23 7.61 -0.68
N GLY A 149 12.18 7.55 0.15
CA GLY A 149 11.25 8.65 0.34
C GLY A 149 11.09 9.00 1.81
N LYS A 150 11.27 10.27 2.15
CA LYS A 150 11.02 10.78 3.50
C LYS A 150 9.54 11.06 3.68
N VAL A 151 8.92 10.47 4.68
CA VAL A 151 7.49 10.68 5.00
C VAL A 151 7.28 12.12 5.45
N VAL A 152 6.46 12.88 4.70
CA VAL A 152 6.11 14.26 5.00
C VAL A 152 4.63 14.44 5.33
N PHE A 153 3.82 13.43 5.03
CA PHE A 153 2.40 13.37 5.35
C PHE A 153 1.95 11.91 5.47
N ALA A 154 1.04 11.60 6.38
CA ALA A 154 0.43 10.29 6.52
C ALA A 154 -0.94 10.42 7.16
N GLU A 155 -1.98 9.94 6.48
CA GLU A 155 -3.36 9.98 6.98
C GLU A 155 -4.12 8.72 6.60
N GLY A 156 -4.95 8.24 7.51
CA GLY A 156 -5.84 7.09 7.33
C GLY A 156 -7.29 7.51 7.43
N GLY A 157 -8.12 6.93 6.58
CA GLY A 157 -9.52 7.31 6.41
C GLY A 157 -9.73 8.23 5.21
N GLU A 158 -10.99 8.58 4.99
CA GLU A 158 -11.38 9.51 3.93
C GLU A 158 -10.88 10.92 4.24
N MET A 159 -10.26 11.55 3.26
CA MET A 159 -9.79 12.94 3.29
C MET A 159 -10.78 13.82 2.55
N PHE A 160 -10.91 15.09 2.99
CA PHE A 160 -11.66 16.08 2.22
C PHE A 160 -10.96 16.40 0.89
N PRO A 161 -11.74 16.78 -0.15
CA PRO A 161 -11.17 17.11 -1.46
C PRO A 161 -10.07 18.19 -1.39
N GLU A 162 -10.24 19.19 -0.54
CA GLU A 162 -9.33 20.31 -0.34
C GLU A 162 -7.99 19.84 0.26
N ASP A 163 -8.03 18.86 1.16
CA ASP A 163 -6.82 18.28 1.76
C ASP A 163 -6.03 17.49 0.73
N ILE A 164 -6.73 16.74 -0.15
CA ILE A 164 -6.08 16.01 -1.25
C ILE A 164 -5.45 16.99 -2.23
N GLU A 165 -6.15 18.03 -2.64
CA GLU A 165 -5.60 19.08 -3.50
C GLU A 165 -4.40 19.78 -2.84
N GLY A 166 -4.47 19.99 -1.53
CA GLY A 166 -3.40 20.58 -0.72
C GLY A 166 -2.10 19.78 -0.69
N LEU A 167 -2.10 18.49 -1.10
CA LEU A 167 -0.89 17.68 -1.18
C LEU A 167 0.13 18.21 -2.21
N LYS A 168 -0.30 19.04 -3.16
CA LYS A 168 0.60 19.76 -4.11
C LYS A 168 1.65 20.62 -3.41
N LYS A 169 1.46 21.02 -2.14
CA LYS A 169 2.46 21.79 -1.36
C LYS A 169 3.78 21.02 -1.11
N TYR A 170 3.80 19.72 -1.34
CA TYR A 170 4.98 18.88 -1.10
C TYR A 170 5.89 18.73 -2.33
N ILE A 171 5.55 19.33 -3.48
CA ILE A 171 6.38 19.32 -4.71
C ILE A 171 7.66 20.15 -4.56
#